data_e3ab4d13a825482d541c56d22b33ae21
#
_entry.id   e3ab4d13a825482d541c56d22b33ae21
#
_cell.length_a   1.000
_cell.length_b   1.000
_cell.length_c   1.000
_cell.angle_alpha   90.00
_cell.angle_beta   90.00
_cell.angle_gamma   90.00
#
_symmetry.space_group_name_H-M   'P 1'
#
loop_
_entity.id
_entity.type
_entity.pdbx_description
1 polymer ?
#
loop_
_entity_poly.entity_id
_entity_poly.type
_entity_poly.pdbx_seq_one_letter_code
_entity_poly.pdbx_strand_id
1 'polypeptide(L)'
;DDLKNRIANIVVGYTKNQEPVKVSQLNAEGAITALLRDAFQPNLVQTLENNPAFMHGGPFANIAHGCNSVMATKSALKMADYVVTEAGFGADLGAEKFFNIKCRKAGLSPDAVVLVATTKALKMHGGIKKEDLKEENVQAIKDGCKNLERHIQNIAKFGVPVTVGINEYFTDTKDEHQAIIDFCEAHGVACKISSHWENGGEGAADLASHVADLVDKNESSFETLYDDDMSLWDKTRHIATSIYGAEDIVAE
;
A
#
# COMPACT_ATOMS: atom_id res chain seq x y z
N ASP A 1 6.80 -20.45 -22.20
CA ASP A 1 6.66 -21.80 -21.61
C ASP A 1 6.34 -21.75 -20.11
N ASP A 2 6.96 -20.86 -19.31
CA ASP A 2 6.68 -20.77 -17.87
C ASP A 2 5.22 -20.42 -17.55
N LEU A 3 4.66 -19.39 -18.20
CA LEU A 3 3.25 -18.98 -18.02
C LEU A 3 2.29 -20.16 -18.32
N LYS A 4 2.50 -20.87 -19.43
CA LYS A 4 1.66 -22.01 -19.79
C LYS A 4 1.72 -23.12 -18.74
N ASN A 5 2.92 -23.42 -18.21
CA ASN A 5 3.11 -24.44 -17.17
C ASN A 5 2.44 -24.02 -15.85
N ARG A 6 2.52 -22.75 -15.49
CA ARG A 6 1.84 -22.22 -14.29
C ARG A 6 0.32 -22.32 -14.42
N ILE A 7 -0.24 -21.93 -15.58
CA ILE A 7 -1.65 -22.05 -15.88
C ILE A 7 -2.10 -23.52 -15.84
N ALA A 8 -1.32 -24.43 -16.44
CA ALA A 8 -1.60 -25.88 -16.44
C ALA A 8 -1.78 -26.47 -15.03
N ASN A 9 -1.09 -25.91 -14.05
CA ASN A 9 -1.11 -26.36 -12.66
C ASN A 9 -2.20 -25.71 -11.78
N ILE A 10 -2.97 -24.74 -12.28
CA ILE A 10 -4.07 -24.14 -11.54
C ILE A 10 -5.13 -25.20 -11.25
N VAL A 11 -5.52 -25.34 -9.99
CA VAL A 11 -6.62 -26.20 -9.55
C VAL A 11 -7.94 -25.49 -9.83
N VAL A 12 -8.81 -26.11 -10.62
CA VAL A 12 -10.12 -25.55 -11.04
C VAL A 12 -11.29 -26.23 -10.32
N GLY A 13 -11.05 -27.29 -9.57
CA GLY A 13 -12.07 -28.00 -8.82
C GLY A 13 -11.51 -29.27 -8.17
N TYR A 14 -12.40 -30.06 -7.58
CA TYR A 14 -12.07 -31.33 -6.97
C TYR A 14 -13.03 -32.41 -7.43
N THR A 15 -12.53 -33.63 -7.56
CA THR A 15 -13.37 -34.81 -7.80
C THR A 15 -14.24 -35.11 -6.58
N LYS A 16 -15.20 -36.06 -6.73
CA LYS A 16 -15.99 -36.56 -5.59
C LYS A 16 -15.10 -37.14 -4.47
N ASN A 17 -13.89 -37.60 -4.82
CA ASN A 17 -12.93 -38.18 -3.89
C ASN A 17 -11.94 -37.11 -3.34
N GLN A 18 -12.23 -35.81 -3.51
CA GLN A 18 -11.38 -34.70 -3.06
C GLN A 18 -10.00 -34.62 -3.75
N GLU A 19 -9.84 -35.21 -4.91
CA GLU A 19 -8.63 -35.11 -5.72
C GLU A 19 -8.67 -33.81 -6.54
N PRO A 20 -7.57 -33.01 -6.60
CA PRO A 20 -7.56 -31.76 -7.33
C PRO A 20 -7.64 -31.98 -8.86
N VAL A 21 -8.50 -31.23 -9.51
CA VAL A 21 -8.60 -31.17 -10.97
C VAL A 21 -7.86 -29.92 -11.46
N LYS A 22 -6.87 -30.11 -12.33
CA LYS A 22 -6.04 -29.04 -12.87
C LYS A 22 -6.49 -28.60 -14.27
N VAL A 23 -6.14 -27.37 -14.67
CA VAL A 23 -6.39 -26.84 -16.03
C VAL A 23 -5.81 -27.77 -17.10
N SER A 24 -4.66 -28.39 -16.87
CA SER A 24 -4.06 -29.35 -17.81
C SER A 24 -4.94 -30.56 -18.11
N GLN A 25 -5.76 -31.01 -17.16
CA GLN A 25 -6.70 -32.11 -17.38
C GLN A 25 -7.88 -31.72 -18.27
N LEU A 26 -8.13 -30.39 -18.42
CA LEU A 26 -9.12 -29.84 -19.35
C LEU A 26 -8.54 -29.51 -20.73
N ASN A 27 -7.22 -29.65 -20.91
CA ASN A 27 -6.49 -29.24 -22.10
C ASN A 27 -6.70 -27.76 -22.48
N ALA A 28 -6.92 -26.90 -21.49
CA ALA A 28 -7.28 -25.48 -21.69
C ALA A 28 -6.10 -24.51 -21.53
N GLU A 29 -4.95 -24.97 -21.03
CA GLU A 29 -3.79 -24.12 -20.72
C GLU A 29 -3.25 -23.37 -21.93
N GLY A 30 -3.30 -23.98 -23.12
CA GLY A 30 -2.86 -23.35 -24.37
C GLY A 30 -3.76 -22.18 -24.78
N ALA A 31 -5.08 -22.39 -24.74
CA ALA A 31 -6.07 -21.36 -25.08
C ALA A 31 -6.01 -20.18 -24.09
N ILE A 32 -5.94 -20.48 -22.80
CA ILE A 32 -5.81 -19.45 -21.74
C ILE A 32 -4.51 -18.66 -21.92
N THR A 33 -3.40 -19.31 -22.20
CA THR A 33 -2.12 -18.65 -22.44
C THR A 33 -2.18 -17.71 -23.64
N ALA A 34 -2.84 -18.13 -24.72
CA ALA A 34 -3.02 -17.30 -25.91
C ALA A 34 -3.88 -16.04 -25.63
N LEU A 35 -4.97 -16.18 -24.88
CA LEU A 35 -5.82 -15.06 -24.47
C LEU A 35 -5.10 -14.06 -23.53
N LEU A 36 -4.23 -14.55 -22.67
CA LEU A 36 -3.50 -13.71 -21.71
C LEU A 36 -2.25 -13.04 -22.32
N ARG A 37 -1.86 -13.38 -23.52
CA ARG A 37 -0.61 -12.91 -24.14
C ARG A 37 -0.46 -11.39 -24.10
N ASP A 38 -1.47 -10.67 -24.53
CA ASP A 38 -1.44 -9.21 -24.60
C ASP A 38 -1.74 -8.59 -23.22
N ALA A 39 -2.67 -9.18 -22.48
CA ALA A 39 -3.00 -8.75 -21.11
C ALA A 39 -1.83 -8.90 -20.12
N PHE A 40 -0.81 -9.69 -20.46
CA PHE A 40 0.36 -9.90 -19.61
C PHE A 40 1.44 -8.83 -19.80
N GLN A 41 1.24 -7.89 -20.70
CA GLN A 41 2.16 -6.78 -20.95
C GLN A 41 1.69 -5.53 -20.18
N PRO A 42 2.55 -4.92 -19.33
CA PRO A 42 2.22 -3.64 -18.71
C PRO A 42 1.98 -2.54 -19.74
N ASN A 43 0.95 -1.74 -19.51
CA ASN A 43 0.72 -0.54 -20.30
C ASN A 43 1.61 0.59 -19.76
N LEU A 44 2.41 1.18 -20.62
CA LEU A 44 3.13 2.41 -20.32
C LEU A 44 2.29 3.60 -20.80
N VAL A 45 1.92 4.46 -19.88
CA VAL A 45 1.15 5.68 -20.17
C VAL A 45 1.94 6.91 -19.75
N GLN A 46 1.57 8.06 -20.28
CA GLN A 46 2.12 9.35 -19.92
C GLN A 46 1.12 10.10 -19.05
N THR A 47 1.58 10.64 -17.91
CA THR A 47 0.77 11.51 -17.07
C THR A 47 0.58 12.88 -17.70
N LEU A 48 -0.34 13.69 -17.17
CA LEU A 48 -0.56 15.07 -17.63
C LEU A 48 0.71 15.95 -17.51
N GLU A 49 1.62 15.59 -16.64
CA GLU A 49 2.89 16.29 -16.43
C GLU A 49 4.07 15.63 -17.14
N ASN A 50 3.78 14.78 -18.12
CA ASN A 50 4.75 14.10 -18.97
C ASN A 50 5.66 13.07 -18.26
N ASN A 51 5.25 12.60 -17.09
CA ASN A 51 5.95 11.52 -16.41
C ASN A 51 5.44 10.14 -16.87
N PRO A 52 6.32 9.12 -16.97
CA PRO A 52 5.89 7.78 -17.30
C PRO A 52 5.17 7.12 -16.13
N ALA A 53 4.11 6.34 -16.43
CA ALA A 53 3.42 5.51 -15.45
C ALA A 53 3.07 4.14 -16.03
N PHE A 54 3.33 3.08 -15.28
CA PHE A 54 2.89 1.74 -15.64
C PHE A 54 1.52 1.43 -15.04
N MET A 55 0.60 1.00 -15.91
CA MET A 55 -0.72 0.50 -15.53
C MET A 55 -0.81 -0.98 -15.89
N HIS A 56 -0.92 -1.86 -14.90
CA HIS A 56 -0.97 -3.28 -15.16
C HIS A 56 -1.72 -4.06 -14.08
N GLY A 57 -2.69 -4.83 -14.50
CA GLY A 57 -3.61 -5.53 -13.62
C GLY A 57 -4.56 -4.54 -12.92
N GLY A 58 -5.19 -4.97 -11.88
CA GLY A 58 -6.11 -4.18 -11.07
C GLY A 58 -6.46 -4.96 -9.80
N PRO A 59 -5.44 -5.47 -9.06
CA PRO A 59 -5.69 -6.31 -7.90
C PRO A 59 -6.18 -5.45 -6.74
N PHE A 60 -7.45 -5.59 -6.39
CA PHE A 60 -8.04 -4.93 -5.24
C PHE A 60 -7.46 -5.47 -3.92
N ALA A 61 -7.21 -4.60 -2.95
CA ALA A 61 -6.59 -4.97 -1.68
C ALA A 61 -7.44 -5.93 -0.83
N ASN A 62 -8.75 -5.93 -0.99
CA ASN A 62 -9.66 -6.86 -0.31
C ASN A 62 -9.64 -8.29 -0.87
N ILE A 63 -9.13 -8.51 -2.08
CA ILE A 63 -9.06 -9.83 -2.73
C ILE A 63 -7.65 -10.24 -3.19
N ALA A 64 -6.71 -9.29 -3.24
CA ALA A 64 -5.32 -9.51 -3.64
C ALA A 64 -4.39 -8.59 -2.84
N HIS A 65 -3.21 -8.27 -3.37
CA HIS A 65 -2.22 -7.44 -2.66
C HIS A 65 -2.44 -5.91 -2.82
N GLY A 66 -3.43 -5.47 -3.60
CA GLY A 66 -3.88 -4.07 -3.64
C GLY A 66 -2.93 -3.05 -4.26
N CYS A 67 -2.04 -3.48 -5.15
CA CYS A 67 -1.07 -2.61 -5.81
C CYS A 67 -0.76 -3.12 -7.21
N ASN A 68 -0.01 -2.36 -8.01
CA ASN A 68 0.37 -2.72 -9.36
C ASN A 68 1.08 -4.09 -9.43
N SER A 69 1.15 -4.70 -10.60
CA SER A 69 1.77 -6.02 -10.76
C SER A 69 3.27 -6.01 -10.43
N VAL A 70 3.78 -7.18 -10.03
CA VAL A 70 5.23 -7.40 -9.86
C VAL A 70 5.99 -7.10 -11.16
N MET A 71 5.41 -7.44 -12.31
CA MET A 71 6.02 -7.21 -13.61
C MET A 71 6.19 -5.71 -13.89
N ALA A 72 5.14 -4.92 -13.69
CA ALA A 72 5.19 -3.47 -13.86
C ALA A 72 6.21 -2.84 -12.90
N THR A 73 6.19 -3.20 -11.63
CA THR A 73 7.13 -2.67 -10.63
C THR A 73 8.58 -3.01 -10.98
N LYS A 74 8.88 -4.27 -11.31
CA LYS A 74 10.23 -4.68 -11.70
C LYS A 74 10.70 -4.06 -13.03
N SER A 75 9.78 -3.79 -13.95
CA SER A 75 10.09 -3.07 -15.19
C SER A 75 10.43 -1.61 -14.90
N ALA A 76 9.63 -0.94 -14.07
CA ALA A 76 9.87 0.43 -13.66
C ALA A 76 11.23 0.60 -12.96
N LEU A 77 11.57 -0.28 -12.01
CA LEU A 77 12.86 -0.29 -11.29
C LEU A 77 14.10 -0.48 -12.19
N LYS A 78 13.92 -0.96 -13.42
CA LYS A 78 15.01 -1.05 -14.42
C LYS A 78 15.10 0.17 -15.33
N MET A 79 14.13 1.08 -15.25
CA MET A 79 13.97 2.17 -16.22
C MET A 79 14.04 3.56 -15.57
N ALA A 80 13.98 3.63 -14.24
CA ALA A 80 13.98 4.89 -13.49
C ALA A 80 14.82 4.79 -12.21
N ASP A 81 15.35 5.92 -11.77
CA ASP A 81 16.12 6.03 -10.52
C ASP A 81 15.20 5.92 -9.29
N TYR A 82 13.98 6.48 -9.39
CA TYR A 82 12.94 6.40 -8.37
C TYR A 82 11.67 5.77 -8.94
N VAL A 83 11.06 4.88 -8.17
CA VAL A 83 9.78 4.25 -8.51
C VAL A 83 8.82 4.41 -7.36
N VAL A 84 7.70 5.08 -7.61
CA VAL A 84 6.60 5.22 -6.66
C VAL A 84 5.47 4.27 -7.03
N THR A 85 4.99 3.52 -6.07
CA THR A 85 3.83 2.63 -6.22
C THR A 85 2.87 2.83 -5.06
N GLU A 86 1.59 2.55 -5.30
CA GLU A 86 0.61 2.59 -4.23
C GLU A 86 0.53 1.27 -3.47
N ALA A 87 -0.04 1.33 -2.27
CA ALA A 87 -0.61 0.21 -1.55
C ALA A 87 -2.04 0.58 -1.18
N GLY A 88 -3.02 -0.07 -1.79
CA GLY A 88 -4.43 0.31 -1.72
C GLY A 88 -5.05 0.15 -0.33
N PHE A 89 -6.06 0.94 -0.02
CA PHE A 89 -6.75 1.04 1.28
C PHE A 89 -5.89 1.61 2.41
N GLY A 90 -6.32 1.41 3.66
CA GLY A 90 -5.54 1.82 4.82
C GLY A 90 -4.21 1.06 4.94
N ALA A 91 -3.24 1.66 5.59
CA ALA A 91 -1.90 1.08 5.71
C ALA A 91 -1.90 -0.25 6.50
N ASP A 92 -2.85 -0.46 7.38
CA ASP A 92 -3.06 -1.72 8.10
C ASP A 92 -3.41 -2.89 7.19
N LEU A 93 -4.05 -2.64 6.05
CA LEU A 93 -4.41 -3.64 5.05
C LEU A 93 -3.47 -3.59 3.84
N GLY A 94 -3.39 -2.46 3.17
CA GLY A 94 -2.67 -2.32 1.90
C GLY A 94 -1.15 -2.38 2.06
N ALA A 95 -0.58 -1.63 2.98
CA ALA A 95 0.86 -1.67 3.21
C ALA A 95 1.29 -3.04 3.79
N GLU A 96 0.51 -3.62 4.70
CA GLU A 96 0.76 -4.97 5.22
C GLU A 96 0.86 -6.00 4.09
N LYS A 97 -0.13 -6.04 3.19
CA LYS A 97 -0.12 -6.96 2.05
C LYS A 97 0.99 -6.66 1.04
N PHE A 98 1.28 -5.39 0.81
CA PHE A 98 2.39 -4.99 -0.05
C PHE A 98 3.72 -5.55 0.48
N PHE A 99 3.98 -5.39 1.77
CA PHE A 99 5.21 -5.83 2.40
C PHE A 99 5.27 -7.36 2.54
N ASN A 100 4.31 -7.95 3.24
CA ASN A 100 4.34 -9.37 3.56
C ASN A 100 4.05 -10.29 2.36
N ILE A 101 3.35 -9.82 1.34
CA ILE A 101 3.00 -10.65 0.17
C ILE A 101 3.82 -10.25 -1.05
N LYS A 102 3.64 -9.01 -1.55
CA LYS A 102 4.25 -8.61 -2.81
C LYS A 102 5.77 -8.49 -2.70
N CYS A 103 6.28 -7.77 -1.70
CA CYS A 103 7.72 -7.58 -1.53
C CYS A 103 8.41 -8.92 -1.29
N ARG A 104 7.88 -9.76 -0.39
CA ARG A 104 8.39 -11.11 -0.15
C ARG A 104 8.47 -11.94 -1.42
N LYS A 105 7.37 -12.06 -2.17
CA LYS A 105 7.32 -12.89 -3.40
C LYS A 105 8.18 -12.36 -4.54
N ALA A 106 8.35 -11.06 -4.61
CA ALA A 106 9.05 -10.40 -5.70
C ALA A 106 10.53 -10.10 -5.39
N GLY A 107 10.96 -10.26 -4.13
CA GLY A 107 12.29 -9.86 -3.68
C GLY A 107 12.48 -8.34 -3.80
N LEU A 108 11.47 -7.58 -3.36
CA LEU A 108 11.49 -6.12 -3.32
C LEU A 108 11.79 -5.65 -1.89
N SER A 109 12.52 -4.56 -1.78
CA SER A 109 12.80 -3.87 -0.52
C SER A 109 12.45 -2.40 -0.71
N PRO A 110 11.39 -1.89 -0.07
CA PRO A 110 11.05 -0.47 -0.15
C PRO A 110 12.06 0.39 0.63
N ASP A 111 12.39 1.55 0.07
CA ASP A 111 13.34 2.49 0.68
C ASP A 111 12.66 3.51 1.59
N ALA A 112 11.42 3.89 1.28
CA ALA A 112 10.62 4.81 2.08
C ALA A 112 9.12 4.59 1.88
N VAL A 113 8.31 5.11 2.81
CA VAL A 113 6.85 5.14 2.74
C VAL A 113 6.34 6.56 2.87
N VAL A 114 5.42 6.95 1.99
CA VAL A 114 4.56 8.11 2.19
C VAL A 114 3.22 7.62 2.74
N LEU A 115 2.93 7.97 3.99
CA LEU A 115 1.66 7.70 4.62
C LEU A 115 0.71 8.88 4.40
N VAL A 116 -0.31 8.69 3.58
CA VAL A 116 -1.24 9.76 3.22
C VAL A 116 -2.26 9.96 4.33
N ALA A 117 -2.37 11.18 4.85
CA ALA A 117 -3.37 11.61 5.80
C ALA A 117 -4.30 12.67 5.19
N THR A 118 -5.53 12.74 5.68
CA THR A 118 -6.46 13.83 5.36
C THR A 118 -7.12 14.36 6.63
N THR A 119 -7.38 15.65 6.70
CA THR A 119 -8.12 16.27 7.81
C THR A 119 -9.47 15.59 8.01
N LYS A 120 -10.18 15.28 6.91
CA LYS A 120 -11.47 14.60 6.94
C LYS A 120 -11.41 13.23 7.62
N ALA A 121 -10.42 12.41 7.28
CA ALA A 121 -10.27 11.10 7.89
C ALA A 121 -9.96 11.23 9.38
N LEU A 122 -9.05 12.12 9.74
CA LEU A 122 -8.69 12.35 11.15
C LEU A 122 -9.87 12.89 11.96
N LYS A 123 -10.64 13.85 11.43
CA LYS A 123 -11.87 14.32 12.09
C LYS A 123 -12.89 13.19 12.30
N MET A 124 -13.08 12.30 11.32
CA MET A 124 -13.94 11.12 11.49
C MET A 124 -13.44 10.19 12.60
N HIS A 125 -12.15 9.92 12.65
CA HIS A 125 -11.54 9.13 13.74
C HIS A 125 -11.63 9.86 15.10
N GLY A 126 -11.67 11.19 15.09
CA GLY A 126 -11.95 12.04 16.26
C GLY A 126 -13.44 12.16 16.62
N GLY A 127 -14.33 11.37 15.96
CA GLY A 127 -15.74 11.27 16.30
C GLY A 127 -16.68 12.27 15.57
N ILE A 128 -16.17 13.03 14.60
CA ILE A 128 -16.99 13.96 13.80
C ILE A 128 -17.81 13.20 12.75
N LYS A 129 -19.08 13.52 12.62
CA LYS A 129 -19.96 12.93 11.62
C LYS A 129 -19.64 13.44 10.22
N LYS A 130 -20.00 12.63 9.21
CA LYS A 130 -19.69 12.91 7.80
C LYS A 130 -20.24 14.25 7.30
N GLU A 131 -21.42 14.68 7.80
CA GLU A 131 -22.07 15.93 7.45
C GLU A 131 -21.27 17.16 7.91
N ASP A 132 -20.55 17.05 9.05
CA ASP A 132 -19.88 18.15 9.74
C ASP A 132 -18.38 18.25 9.42
N LEU A 133 -17.85 17.40 8.52
CA LEU A 133 -16.42 17.33 8.21
C LEU A 133 -15.84 18.59 7.55
N LYS A 134 -16.71 19.50 7.06
CA LYS A 134 -16.30 20.77 6.45
C LYS A 134 -15.99 21.85 7.49
N GLU A 135 -16.51 21.70 8.69
CA GLU A 135 -16.27 22.62 9.79
C GLU A 135 -14.89 22.40 10.38
N GLU A 136 -14.21 23.49 10.73
CA GLU A 136 -12.92 23.39 11.43
C GLU A 136 -13.09 22.71 12.78
N ASN A 137 -12.22 21.72 13.06
CA ASN A 137 -12.20 21.09 14.36
C ASN A 137 -10.81 20.53 14.72
N VAL A 138 -9.96 21.39 15.23
CA VAL A 138 -8.59 21.07 15.64
C VAL A 138 -8.56 20.01 16.76
N GLN A 139 -9.53 20.02 17.68
CA GLN A 139 -9.58 19.02 18.74
C GLN A 139 -9.86 17.63 18.18
N ALA A 140 -10.81 17.51 17.25
CA ALA A 140 -11.09 16.24 16.59
C ALA A 140 -9.89 15.73 15.78
N ILE A 141 -9.11 16.60 15.15
CA ILE A 141 -7.83 16.22 14.52
C ILE A 141 -6.91 15.58 15.55
N LYS A 142 -6.68 16.23 16.70
CA LYS A 142 -5.81 15.71 17.76
C LYS A 142 -6.28 14.34 18.27
N ASP A 143 -7.58 14.18 18.48
CA ASP A 143 -8.17 12.92 18.95
C ASP A 143 -8.06 11.82 17.87
N GLY A 144 -8.21 12.18 16.60
CA GLY A 144 -8.09 11.26 15.47
C GLY A 144 -6.65 10.87 15.13
N CYS A 145 -5.66 11.66 15.56
CA CYS A 145 -4.24 11.35 15.36
C CYS A 145 -3.80 10.03 16.01
N LYS A 146 -4.55 9.49 16.96
CA LYS A 146 -4.32 8.13 17.50
C LYS A 146 -4.38 7.05 16.41
N ASN A 147 -5.22 7.25 15.39
CA ASN A 147 -5.25 6.35 14.23
C ASN A 147 -4.00 6.51 13.37
N LEU A 148 -3.58 7.76 13.11
CA LEU A 148 -2.34 8.04 12.38
C LEU A 148 -1.12 7.45 13.08
N GLU A 149 -1.04 7.60 14.41
CA GLU A 149 0.02 7.01 15.23
C GLU A 149 0.12 5.50 15.03
N ARG A 150 -1.02 4.79 15.06
CA ARG A 150 -1.05 3.35 14.82
C ARG A 150 -0.48 2.99 13.46
N HIS A 151 -0.81 3.74 12.40
CA HIS A 151 -0.27 3.48 11.07
C HIS A 151 1.24 3.78 10.98
N ILE A 152 1.72 4.86 11.59
CA ILE A 152 3.16 5.16 11.69
C ILE A 152 3.89 4.01 12.39
N GLN A 153 3.39 3.57 13.55
CA GLN A 153 3.96 2.45 14.31
C GLN A 153 3.93 1.13 13.51
N ASN A 154 2.88 0.88 12.75
CA ASN A 154 2.78 -0.31 11.91
C ASN A 154 3.84 -0.32 10.81
N ILE A 155 4.08 0.80 10.12
CA ILE A 155 5.14 0.91 9.11
C ILE A 155 6.53 0.74 9.74
N ALA A 156 6.77 1.34 10.91
CA ALA A 156 8.04 1.23 11.62
C ALA A 156 8.42 -0.23 11.96
N LYS A 157 7.44 -1.12 12.17
CA LYS A 157 7.69 -2.55 12.41
C LYS A 157 8.34 -3.28 11.24
N PHE A 158 8.16 -2.75 10.03
CA PHE A 158 8.80 -3.29 8.82
C PHE A 158 10.20 -2.70 8.57
N GLY A 159 10.68 -1.81 9.43
CA GLY A 159 12.00 -1.18 9.31
C GLY A 159 12.12 -0.18 8.16
N VAL A 160 11.01 0.35 7.64
CA VAL A 160 11.00 1.29 6.53
C VAL A 160 10.77 2.72 7.02
N PRO A 161 11.62 3.69 6.63
CA PRO A 161 11.40 5.09 6.95
C PRO A 161 10.05 5.59 6.43
N VAL A 162 9.37 6.40 7.25
CA VAL A 162 8.04 6.93 6.93
C VAL A 162 8.02 8.45 6.98
N THR A 163 7.33 9.07 6.03
CA THR A 163 6.90 10.47 6.09
C THR A 163 5.39 10.56 5.91
N VAL A 164 4.76 11.54 6.54
CA VAL A 164 3.33 11.79 6.37
C VAL A 164 3.11 12.85 5.30
N GLY A 165 2.24 12.56 4.34
CA GLY A 165 1.77 13.51 3.34
C GLY A 165 0.33 13.91 3.65
N ILE A 166 0.07 15.18 3.97
CA ILE A 166 -1.29 15.69 4.11
C ILE A 166 -1.84 15.95 2.71
N ASN A 167 -2.83 15.18 2.28
CA ASN A 167 -3.57 15.45 1.06
C ASN A 167 -4.58 16.57 1.34
N GLU A 168 -4.22 17.79 0.95
CA GLU A 168 -4.97 19.02 1.22
C GLU A 168 -6.27 19.08 0.44
N TYR A 169 -7.32 19.51 1.12
CA TYR A 169 -8.61 19.83 0.53
C TYR A 169 -8.92 21.32 0.73
N PHE A 170 -9.68 21.92 -0.17
CA PHE A 170 -10.10 23.34 -0.11
C PHE A 170 -10.86 23.74 1.16
N THR A 171 -11.36 22.75 1.92
CA THR A 171 -12.05 22.97 3.21
C THR A 171 -11.12 22.92 4.40
N ASP A 172 -9.87 22.57 4.22
CA ASP A 172 -8.93 22.41 5.32
C ASP A 172 -8.45 23.77 5.82
N THR A 173 -8.15 23.85 7.10
CA THR A 173 -7.62 25.08 7.69
C THR A 173 -6.15 24.92 8.07
N LYS A 174 -5.45 26.06 8.18
CA LYS A 174 -4.04 26.07 8.58
C LYS A 174 -3.84 25.49 9.98
N ASP A 175 -4.77 25.73 10.88
CA ASP A 175 -4.68 25.26 12.28
C ASP A 175 -4.88 23.73 12.35
N GLU A 176 -5.75 23.16 11.48
CA GLU A 176 -5.90 21.72 11.34
C GLU A 176 -4.62 21.08 10.78
N HIS A 177 -4.01 21.65 9.74
CA HIS A 177 -2.74 21.16 9.21
C HIS A 177 -1.63 21.26 10.25
N GLN A 178 -1.54 22.37 10.97
CA GLN A 178 -0.51 22.57 11.98
C GLN A 178 -0.63 21.52 13.11
N ALA A 179 -1.85 21.19 13.53
CA ALA A 179 -2.07 20.15 14.54
C ALA A 179 -1.56 18.78 14.08
N ILE A 180 -1.68 18.43 12.80
CA ILE A 180 -1.14 17.19 12.24
C ILE A 180 0.39 17.25 12.18
N ILE A 181 0.96 18.37 11.75
CA ILE A 181 2.41 18.58 11.68
C ILE A 181 3.03 18.46 13.06
N ASP A 182 2.50 19.20 14.04
CA ASP A 182 2.99 19.16 15.43
C ASP A 182 2.94 17.74 16.01
N PHE A 183 1.86 17.01 15.70
CA PHE A 183 1.72 15.61 16.12
C PHE A 183 2.81 14.72 15.50
N CYS A 184 3.05 14.83 14.20
CA CYS A 184 4.09 14.04 13.51
C CYS A 184 5.49 14.39 14.04
N GLU A 185 5.79 15.66 14.24
CA GLU A 185 7.07 16.12 14.78
C GLU A 185 7.32 15.57 16.19
N ALA A 186 6.30 15.57 17.05
CA ALA A 186 6.37 14.99 18.38
C ALA A 186 6.68 13.48 18.38
N HIS A 187 6.38 12.79 17.26
CA HIS A 187 6.68 11.37 17.04
C HIS A 187 7.94 11.13 16.19
N GLY A 188 8.71 12.19 15.89
CA GLY A 188 9.93 12.10 15.10
C GLY A 188 9.70 11.78 13.62
N VAL A 189 8.51 12.04 13.09
CA VAL A 189 8.13 11.77 11.70
C VAL A 189 7.93 13.09 10.95
N ALA A 190 8.56 13.21 9.80
CA ALA A 190 8.34 14.38 8.93
C ALA A 190 6.92 14.40 8.38
N CYS A 191 6.34 15.60 8.29
CA CYS A 191 5.02 15.80 7.71
C CYS A 191 5.08 16.93 6.67
N LYS A 192 4.52 16.70 5.50
CA LYS A 192 4.48 17.65 4.38
C LYS A 192 3.06 17.81 3.86
N ILE A 193 2.69 19.03 3.51
CA ILE A 193 1.41 19.30 2.84
C ILE A 193 1.57 19.02 1.34
N SER A 194 0.57 18.39 0.74
CA SER A 194 0.49 18.15 -0.70
C SER A 194 -0.81 18.73 -1.23
N SER A 195 -0.69 19.85 -1.94
CA SER A 195 -1.81 20.55 -2.60
C SER A 195 -1.96 20.15 -4.08
N HIS A 196 -1.56 18.93 -4.42
CA HIS A 196 -1.52 18.46 -5.81
C HIS A 196 -2.88 18.44 -6.51
N TRP A 197 -3.98 18.39 -5.76
CA TRP A 197 -5.33 18.48 -6.34
C TRP A 197 -5.56 19.82 -7.05
N GLU A 198 -5.11 20.92 -6.46
CA GLU A 198 -5.27 22.28 -6.99
C GLU A 198 -4.09 22.69 -7.88
N ASN A 199 -2.88 22.33 -7.46
CA ASN A 199 -1.63 22.85 -8.03
C ASN A 199 -0.83 21.81 -8.84
N GLY A 200 -1.38 20.63 -9.09
CA GLY A 200 -0.70 19.58 -9.84
C GLY A 200 0.60 19.14 -9.14
N GLY A 201 1.63 18.78 -9.92
CA GLY A 201 2.90 18.32 -9.41
C GLY A 201 3.67 19.36 -8.61
N GLU A 202 3.51 20.65 -8.92
CA GLU A 202 4.11 21.73 -8.13
C GLU A 202 3.63 21.69 -6.68
N GLY A 203 2.33 21.38 -6.47
CA GLY A 203 1.75 21.22 -5.13
C GLY A 203 2.28 20.03 -4.34
N ALA A 204 2.98 19.09 -4.96
CA ALA A 204 3.63 17.95 -4.31
C ALA A 204 5.16 18.05 -4.27
N ALA A 205 5.77 19.12 -4.79
CA ALA A 205 7.22 19.23 -4.99
C ALA A 205 8.00 19.12 -3.66
N ASP A 206 7.55 19.77 -2.61
CA ASP A 206 8.19 19.72 -1.29
C ASP A 206 8.14 18.31 -0.68
N LEU A 207 7.01 17.61 -0.84
CA LEU A 207 6.88 16.22 -0.40
C LEU A 207 7.81 15.32 -1.22
N ALA A 208 7.84 15.49 -2.54
CA ALA A 208 8.67 14.70 -3.45
C ALA A 208 10.17 14.89 -3.17
N SER A 209 10.60 16.14 -2.97
CA SER A 209 11.99 16.46 -2.62
C SER A 209 12.40 15.81 -1.30
N HIS A 210 11.54 15.91 -0.28
CA HIS A 210 11.78 15.28 1.01
C HIS A 210 11.86 13.74 0.90
N VAL A 211 11.01 13.13 0.09
CA VAL A 211 11.04 11.67 -0.13
C VAL A 211 12.31 11.24 -0.84
N ALA A 212 12.76 11.99 -1.84
CA ALA A 212 14.04 11.72 -2.51
C ALA A 212 15.21 11.79 -1.52
N ASP A 213 15.28 12.83 -0.71
CA ASP A 213 16.30 12.97 0.35
C ASP A 213 16.25 11.81 1.36
N LEU A 214 15.05 11.31 1.68
CA LEU A 214 14.86 10.19 2.60
C LEU A 214 15.36 8.87 1.99
N VAL A 215 15.06 8.64 0.72
CA VAL A 215 15.51 7.46 -0.03
C VAL A 215 17.03 7.48 -0.20
N ASP A 216 17.61 8.64 -0.54
CA ASP A 216 19.05 8.79 -0.77
C ASP A 216 19.89 8.55 0.50
N LYS A 217 19.33 8.71 1.70
CA LYS A 217 19.98 8.33 2.96
C LYS A 217 20.16 6.83 3.12
N ASN A 218 19.38 6.03 2.41
CA ASN A 218 19.44 4.56 2.42
C ASN A 218 19.38 3.95 3.85
N GLU A 219 18.45 4.43 4.66
CA GLU A 219 18.26 4.01 6.05
C GLU A 219 17.25 2.87 6.23
N SER A 220 16.67 2.36 5.13
CA SER A 220 15.70 1.25 5.19
C SER A 220 16.38 -0.06 5.62
N SER A 221 15.78 -0.71 6.60
CA SER A 221 16.13 -2.05 7.07
C SER A 221 14.92 -2.99 6.93
N PHE A 222 14.32 -2.96 5.73
CA PHE A 222 13.05 -3.66 5.48
C PHE A 222 13.09 -5.14 5.82
N GLU A 223 12.15 -5.57 6.66
CA GLU A 223 11.89 -6.95 6.99
C GLU A 223 10.40 -7.26 6.97
N THR A 224 10.05 -8.49 6.66
CA THR A 224 8.65 -8.97 6.74
C THR A 224 8.32 -9.38 8.18
N LEU A 225 7.04 -9.25 8.58
CA LEU A 225 6.65 -9.48 9.98
C LEU A 225 6.67 -10.94 10.42
N TYR A 226 6.69 -11.89 9.51
CA TYR A 226 6.68 -13.32 9.84
C TYR A 226 7.45 -14.13 8.81
N ASP A 227 7.93 -15.30 9.22
CA ASP A 227 8.65 -16.23 8.35
C ASP A 227 7.72 -17.11 7.52
N ASP A 228 8.23 -17.65 6.41
CA ASP A 228 7.43 -18.48 5.50
C ASP A 228 7.01 -19.83 6.11
N ASP A 229 7.78 -20.38 7.02
CA ASP A 229 7.55 -21.66 7.71
C ASP A 229 6.59 -21.56 8.89
N MET A 230 6.24 -20.34 9.33
CA MET A 230 5.23 -20.12 10.35
C MET A 230 3.86 -20.68 9.92
N SER A 231 3.10 -21.30 10.84
CA SER A 231 1.77 -21.83 10.52
C SER A 231 0.81 -20.74 10.09
N LEU A 232 -0.22 -21.07 9.30
CA LEU A 232 -1.25 -20.11 8.89
C LEU A 232 -1.97 -19.49 10.07
N TRP A 233 -2.20 -20.27 11.13
CA TRP A 233 -2.79 -19.78 12.38
C TRP A 233 -1.92 -18.74 13.04
N ASP A 234 -0.64 -19.02 13.20
CA ASP A 234 0.31 -18.12 13.84
C ASP A 234 0.54 -16.85 13.00
N LYS A 235 0.58 -16.95 11.67
CA LYS A 235 0.61 -15.77 10.78
C LYS A 235 -0.61 -14.88 10.99
N THR A 236 -1.81 -15.45 11.02
CA THR A 236 -3.06 -14.72 11.24
C THR A 236 -3.07 -14.06 12.63
N ARG A 237 -2.67 -14.80 13.66
CA ARG A 237 -2.54 -14.28 15.02
C ARG A 237 -1.53 -13.14 15.10
N HIS A 238 -0.38 -13.31 14.45
CA HIS A 238 0.66 -12.28 14.44
C HIS A 238 0.18 -10.98 13.79
N ILE A 239 -0.52 -11.05 12.66
CA ILE A 239 -1.12 -9.86 12.01
C ILE A 239 -2.18 -9.22 12.91
N ALA A 240 -3.09 -10.03 13.48
CA ALA A 240 -4.14 -9.51 14.35
C ALA A 240 -3.57 -8.77 15.57
N THR A 241 -2.56 -9.33 16.22
CA THR A 241 -1.95 -8.73 17.41
C THR A 241 -1.02 -7.57 17.07
N SER A 242 -0.15 -7.73 16.07
CA SER A 242 0.89 -6.74 15.75
C SER A 242 0.35 -5.53 14.99
N ILE A 243 -0.52 -5.75 14.00
CA ILE A 243 -1.03 -4.66 13.14
C ILE A 243 -2.31 -4.06 13.72
N TYR A 244 -3.28 -4.90 14.10
CA TYR A 244 -4.58 -4.44 14.57
C TYR A 244 -4.64 -4.23 16.09
N GLY A 245 -3.65 -4.73 16.84
CA GLY A 245 -3.59 -4.58 18.30
C GLY A 245 -4.64 -5.43 19.04
N ALA A 246 -5.07 -6.54 18.44
CA ALA A 246 -5.92 -7.51 19.11
C ALA A 246 -5.14 -8.20 20.25
N GLU A 247 -5.83 -8.60 21.30
CA GLU A 247 -5.21 -9.40 22.38
C GLU A 247 -4.90 -10.82 21.89
N ASP A 248 -5.83 -11.42 21.16
CA ASP A 248 -5.69 -12.75 20.54
C ASP A 248 -6.73 -12.94 19.43
N ILE A 249 -6.73 -14.11 18.79
CA ILE A 249 -7.73 -14.56 17.82
C ILE A 249 -8.45 -15.78 18.32
N VAL A 250 -9.74 -15.89 17.97
CA VAL A 250 -10.58 -17.04 18.28
C VAL A 250 -11.16 -17.57 16.97
N ALA A 251 -11.11 -18.88 16.77
CA ALA A 251 -11.85 -19.56 15.70
C ALA A 251 -13.04 -20.30 16.29
N GLU A 252 -14.20 -20.16 15.66
CA GLU A 252 -15.41 -20.94 15.94
C GLU A 252 -15.46 -22.23 15.12
#